data_8356aaeaae054878a5308123bde9228b
#
_entry.id   8356aaeaae054878a5308123bde9228b
#
_cell.length_a   1.000
_cell.length_b   1.000
_cell.length_c   1.000
_cell.angle_alpha   90.00
_cell.angle_beta   90.00
_cell.angle_gamma   90.00
#
_symmetry.space_group_name_H-M   'P 1'
#
loop_
_entity.id
_entity.type
_entity.pdbx_description
1 polymer ?
#
loop_
_entity_poly.entity_id
_entity_poly.type
_entity_poly.pdbx_seq_one_letter_code
_entity_poly.pdbx_strand_id
1 'polypeptide(L)'
;CRTVILANMEPQQSIRYNLEFLQTEVIARLESIKTYLDDTTPEAAEKIFNRSGYITKLKQRIHDACYRYMVETDNQETPELSQLRAIDIIATELERIADLGEDFVTQSLYLEDPQNKNFPKLLSQLDIVIDTLAMVQTALFENDTQLAINIGRTHDRLDRKFRKLLKKNAASLRDTSDAENLLSISFSAYAIERMGDSLLNISEAI
;
A
#
# COMPACT_ATOMS: atom_id res chain seq x y z
N CYS A 1 -18.62 -21.65 5.45
CA CYS A 1 -18.66 -21.88 3.98
C CYS A 1 -17.36 -21.51 3.24
N ARG A 2 -16.68 -20.40 3.56
CA ARG A 2 -15.43 -20.01 2.87
C ARG A 2 -14.28 -21.02 3.04
N THR A 3 -14.11 -21.61 4.21
CA THR A 3 -13.02 -22.58 4.51
C THR A 3 -13.12 -23.88 3.71
N VAL A 4 -14.32 -24.30 3.33
CA VAL A 4 -14.56 -25.55 2.56
C VAL A 4 -14.27 -25.35 1.08
N ILE A 5 -14.47 -24.13 0.54
CA ILE A 5 -14.18 -23.82 -0.86
C ILE A 5 -12.67 -23.81 -1.13
N LEU A 6 -11.86 -23.27 -0.21
CA LEU A 6 -10.41 -23.22 -0.32
C LEU A 6 -9.74 -24.60 -0.22
N ALA A 7 -10.36 -25.56 0.44
CA ALA A 7 -9.81 -26.91 0.62
C ALA A 7 -9.81 -27.77 -0.66
N ASN A 8 -10.58 -27.38 -1.69
CA ASN A 8 -10.71 -28.10 -2.97
C ASN A 8 -10.14 -27.32 -4.17
N MET A 9 -9.44 -26.18 -3.94
CA MET A 9 -8.84 -25.39 -5.00
C MET A 9 -7.42 -25.90 -5.30
N GLU A 10 -7.04 -25.87 -6.57
CA GLU A 10 -5.64 -26.08 -6.97
C GLU A 10 -4.73 -25.06 -6.25
N PRO A 11 -3.52 -25.46 -5.81
CA PRO A 11 -2.64 -24.60 -5.02
C PRO A 11 -2.41 -23.22 -5.62
N GLN A 12 -2.18 -23.12 -6.92
CA GLN A 12 -2.00 -21.84 -7.64
C GLN A 12 -3.24 -20.93 -7.59
N GLN A 13 -4.43 -21.51 -7.75
CA GLN A 13 -5.68 -20.76 -7.63
C GLN A 13 -5.89 -20.23 -6.22
N SER A 14 -5.51 -21.03 -5.21
CA SER A 14 -5.56 -20.60 -3.81
C SER A 14 -4.61 -19.43 -3.53
N ILE A 15 -3.38 -19.46 -4.06
CA ILE A 15 -2.40 -18.39 -3.94
C ILE A 15 -2.93 -17.11 -4.60
N ARG A 16 -3.42 -17.21 -5.84
CA ARG A 16 -4.04 -16.10 -6.56
C ARG A 16 -5.18 -15.47 -5.75
N TYR A 17 -6.12 -16.28 -5.29
CA TYR A 17 -7.26 -15.81 -4.50
C TYR A 17 -6.83 -15.09 -3.21
N ASN A 18 -5.81 -15.60 -2.50
CA ASN A 18 -5.29 -14.97 -1.31
C ASN A 18 -4.62 -13.62 -1.61
N LEU A 19 -3.92 -13.49 -2.74
CA LEU A 19 -3.35 -12.20 -3.18
C LEU A 19 -4.46 -11.18 -3.50
N GLU A 20 -5.49 -11.61 -4.24
CA GLU A 20 -6.66 -10.78 -4.55
C GLU A 20 -7.34 -10.26 -3.28
N PHE A 21 -7.45 -11.14 -2.30
CA PHE A 21 -8.04 -10.79 -1.02
C PHE A 21 -7.15 -9.83 -0.21
N LEU A 22 -5.84 -10.08 -0.16
CA LEU A 22 -4.89 -9.18 0.49
C LEU A 22 -4.94 -7.77 -0.11
N GLN A 23 -4.91 -7.66 -1.45
CA GLN A 23 -5.01 -6.38 -2.13
C GLN A 23 -6.31 -5.64 -1.80
N THR A 24 -7.43 -6.36 -1.78
CA THR A 24 -8.74 -5.81 -1.42
C THR A 24 -8.73 -5.25 0.01
N GLU A 25 -8.14 -5.97 0.96
CA GLU A 25 -8.04 -5.53 2.36
C GLU A 25 -7.13 -4.29 2.50
N VAL A 26 -6.02 -4.23 1.74
CA VAL A 26 -5.13 -3.05 1.74
C VAL A 26 -5.85 -1.83 1.16
N ILE A 27 -6.54 -1.96 0.03
CA ILE A 27 -7.34 -0.88 -0.57
C ILE A 27 -8.42 -0.41 0.43
N ALA A 28 -9.19 -1.34 1.01
CA ALA A 28 -10.22 -1.01 1.99
C ALA A 28 -9.66 -0.28 3.22
N ARG A 29 -8.44 -0.60 3.62
CA ARG A 29 -7.75 0.09 4.71
C ARG A 29 -7.39 1.53 4.32
N LEU A 30 -6.82 1.75 3.14
CA LEU A 30 -6.50 3.09 2.65
C LEU A 30 -7.77 3.95 2.50
N GLU A 31 -8.88 3.38 2.04
CA GLU A 31 -10.18 4.05 2.00
C GLU A 31 -10.71 4.40 3.41
N SER A 32 -10.50 3.51 4.38
CA SER A 32 -10.85 3.79 5.79
C SER A 32 -10.01 4.94 6.35
N ILE A 33 -8.74 5.06 5.96
CA ILE A 33 -7.88 6.18 6.34
C ILE A 33 -8.41 7.49 5.75
N LYS A 34 -8.86 7.52 4.51
CA LYS A 34 -9.51 8.71 3.92
C LYS A 34 -10.74 9.12 4.71
N THR A 35 -11.60 8.16 5.05
CA THR A 35 -12.80 8.43 5.85
C THR A 35 -12.47 8.93 7.26
N TYR A 36 -11.42 8.39 7.88
CA TYR A 36 -10.92 8.85 9.18
C TYR A 36 -10.53 10.34 9.15
N LEU A 37 -9.95 10.81 8.06
CA LEU A 37 -9.50 12.20 7.93
C LEU A 37 -10.66 13.21 7.79
N ASP A 38 -11.86 12.75 7.46
CA ASP A 38 -13.09 13.54 7.51
C ASP A 38 -13.66 13.60 8.95
N ASP A 39 -13.36 12.61 9.80
CA ASP A 39 -13.79 12.52 11.21
C ASP A 39 -12.62 12.02 12.08
N THR A 40 -11.70 12.91 12.41
CA THR A 40 -10.46 12.65 13.17
C THR A 40 -10.72 12.40 14.65
N THR A 41 -11.45 11.32 14.97
CA THR A 41 -11.66 10.89 16.35
C THR A 41 -10.65 9.82 16.77
N PRO A 42 -10.25 9.76 18.06
CA PRO A 42 -9.39 8.69 18.58
C PRO A 42 -9.97 7.29 18.32
N GLU A 43 -11.30 7.14 18.41
CA GLU A 43 -12.00 5.90 18.17
C GLU A 43 -11.94 5.45 16.71
N ALA A 44 -11.93 6.39 15.76
CA ALA A 44 -11.76 6.10 14.35
C ALA A 44 -10.31 5.68 14.03
N ALA A 45 -9.31 6.32 14.65
CA ALA A 45 -7.91 5.92 14.57
C ALA A 45 -7.71 4.49 15.12
N GLU A 46 -8.25 4.19 16.29
CA GLU A 46 -8.15 2.87 16.92
C GLU A 46 -8.68 1.74 16.02
N LYS A 47 -9.77 1.98 15.29
CA LYS A 47 -10.31 1.00 14.32
C LYS A 47 -9.33 0.68 13.18
N ILE A 48 -8.53 1.66 12.77
CA ILE A 48 -7.50 1.46 11.74
C ILE A 48 -6.38 0.59 12.31
N PHE A 49 -5.88 0.89 13.50
CA PHE A 49 -4.78 0.15 14.14
C PHE A 49 -5.16 -1.29 14.52
N ASN A 50 -6.39 -1.54 14.95
CA ASN A 50 -6.84 -2.87 15.38
C ASN A 50 -6.88 -3.93 14.26
N ARG A 51 -6.71 -3.56 12.99
CA ARG A 51 -6.71 -4.48 11.83
C ARG A 51 -5.33 -4.84 11.28
N SER A 52 -4.24 -4.26 11.81
CA SER A 52 -2.87 -4.46 11.27
C SER A 52 -2.46 -5.94 11.25
N GLY A 53 -2.61 -6.65 12.34
CA GLY A 53 -2.23 -8.05 12.42
C GLY A 53 -2.97 -9.02 11.47
N TYR A 54 -4.05 -8.57 10.83
CA TYR A 54 -4.78 -9.40 9.86
C TYR A 54 -4.07 -9.41 8.48
N ILE A 55 -3.62 -8.26 8.01
CA ILE A 55 -2.87 -8.12 6.75
C ILE A 55 -1.56 -8.91 6.82
N THR A 56 -0.82 -8.79 7.93
CA THR A 56 0.40 -9.58 8.17
C THR A 56 0.15 -11.09 8.10
N LYS A 57 -0.96 -11.58 8.69
CA LYS A 57 -1.33 -13.01 8.61
C LYS A 57 -1.70 -13.45 7.19
N LEU A 58 -2.34 -12.58 6.40
CA LEU A 58 -2.64 -12.88 4.99
C LEU A 58 -1.36 -12.97 4.17
N LYS A 59 -0.46 -12.00 4.30
CA LYS A 59 0.85 -12.04 3.64
C LYS A 59 1.62 -13.31 3.99
N GLN A 60 1.68 -13.65 5.29
CA GLN A 60 2.39 -14.86 5.72
C GLN A 60 1.81 -16.14 5.09
N ARG A 61 0.49 -16.25 4.96
CA ARG A 61 -0.16 -17.39 4.29
C ARG A 61 0.21 -17.48 2.81
N ILE A 62 0.32 -16.35 2.12
CA ILE A 62 0.74 -16.30 0.71
C ILE A 62 2.19 -16.76 0.62
N HIS A 63 3.07 -16.19 1.44
CA HIS A 63 4.48 -16.57 1.51
C HIS A 63 4.67 -18.08 1.74
N ASP A 64 4.02 -18.65 2.75
CA ASP A 64 4.10 -20.07 3.07
C ASP A 64 3.56 -20.96 1.92
N ALA A 65 2.52 -20.51 1.22
CA ALA A 65 1.96 -21.23 0.09
C ALA A 65 2.87 -21.16 -1.14
N CYS A 66 3.45 -20.00 -1.47
CA CYS A 66 4.43 -19.84 -2.54
C CYS A 66 5.67 -20.70 -2.26
N TYR A 67 6.21 -20.63 -1.03
CA TYR A 67 7.38 -21.42 -0.64
C TYR A 67 7.13 -22.92 -0.77
N ARG A 68 6.01 -23.45 -0.26
CA ARG A 68 5.68 -24.88 -0.39
C ARG A 68 5.60 -25.31 -1.84
N TYR A 69 4.93 -24.53 -2.68
CA TYR A 69 4.81 -24.85 -4.10
C TYR A 69 6.18 -24.87 -4.80
N MET A 70 7.05 -23.87 -4.49
CA MET A 70 8.41 -23.83 -5.05
C MET A 70 9.28 -25.03 -4.63
N VAL A 71 9.13 -25.52 -3.40
CA VAL A 71 9.87 -26.69 -2.90
C VAL A 71 9.37 -28.01 -3.50
N GLU A 72 8.07 -28.11 -3.75
CA GLU A 72 7.43 -29.30 -4.34
C GLU A 72 7.66 -29.42 -5.85
N THR A 73 7.96 -28.31 -6.51
CA THR A 73 8.22 -28.25 -7.95
C THR A 73 9.72 -28.32 -8.20
N ASP A 74 10.17 -29.36 -8.92
CA ASP A 74 11.60 -29.70 -9.14
C ASP A 74 12.39 -28.53 -9.80
N ASN A 75 12.85 -27.58 -9.03
CA ASN A 75 13.79 -26.44 -9.23
C ASN A 75 14.13 -25.98 -10.68
N GLN A 76 13.27 -26.20 -11.66
CA GLN A 76 13.44 -25.64 -13.01
C GLN A 76 12.77 -24.26 -13.08
N GLU A 77 13.49 -23.28 -13.58
CA GLU A 77 12.89 -21.98 -13.88
C GLU A 77 11.77 -22.15 -14.91
N THR A 78 10.53 -22.01 -14.43
CA THR A 78 9.34 -22.03 -15.26
C THR A 78 8.62 -20.68 -15.15
N PRO A 79 7.79 -20.31 -16.13
CA PRO A 79 6.96 -19.09 -16.02
C PRO A 79 6.12 -19.06 -14.74
N GLU A 80 5.66 -20.22 -14.28
CA GLU A 80 4.87 -20.35 -13.04
C GLU A 80 5.71 -20.00 -11.80
N LEU A 81 6.98 -20.40 -11.72
CA LEU A 81 7.86 -20.03 -10.62
C LEU A 81 8.18 -18.54 -10.62
N SER A 82 8.39 -17.94 -11.79
CA SER A 82 8.58 -16.49 -11.90
C SER A 82 7.34 -15.74 -11.40
N GLN A 83 6.14 -16.18 -11.75
CA GLN A 83 4.89 -15.59 -11.28
C GLN A 83 4.72 -15.75 -9.76
N LEU A 84 5.09 -16.89 -9.18
CA LEU A 84 5.03 -17.11 -7.72
C LEU A 84 5.99 -16.18 -6.96
N ARG A 85 7.19 -15.96 -7.50
CA ARG A 85 8.13 -14.98 -6.94
C ARG A 85 7.57 -13.55 -7.00
N ALA A 86 6.95 -13.18 -8.11
CA ALA A 86 6.26 -11.90 -8.24
C ALA A 86 5.14 -11.76 -7.19
N ILE A 87 4.31 -12.79 -7.02
CA ILE A 87 3.24 -12.81 -6.02
C ILE A 87 3.78 -12.60 -4.60
N ASP A 88 4.89 -13.25 -4.24
CA ASP A 88 5.52 -13.14 -2.92
C ASP A 88 6.05 -11.72 -2.65
N ILE A 89 6.71 -11.12 -3.64
CA ILE A 89 7.17 -9.72 -3.58
C ILE A 89 5.97 -8.78 -3.45
N ILE A 90 4.94 -8.94 -4.30
CA ILE A 90 3.75 -8.10 -4.29
C ILE A 90 3.03 -8.19 -2.94
N ALA A 91 2.91 -9.39 -2.35
CA ALA A 91 2.29 -9.55 -1.04
C ALA A 91 3.05 -8.80 0.06
N THR A 92 4.39 -8.78 -0.01
CA THR A 92 5.25 -8.05 0.92
C THR A 92 5.09 -6.54 0.77
N GLU A 93 5.05 -6.03 -0.46
CA GLU A 93 4.88 -4.60 -0.71
C GLU A 93 3.45 -4.12 -0.39
N LEU A 94 2.44 -4.97 -0.56
CA LEU A 94 1.06 -4.67 -0.14
C LEU A 94 0.96 -4.50 1.39
N GLU A 95 1.59 -5.39 2.18
CA GLU A 95 1.68 -5.22 3.63
C GLU A 95 2.37 -3.90 3.98
N ARG A 96 3.52 -3.61 3.34
CA ARG A 96 4.26 -2.38 3.57
C ARG A 96 3.43 -1.12 3.27
N ILE A 97 2.63 -1.13 2.20
CA ILE A 97 1.70 -0.03 1.90
C ILE A 97 0.67 0.16 3.02
N ALA A 98 0.16 -0.95 3.60
CA ALA A 98 -0.78 -0.88 4.71
C ALA A 98 -0.13 -0.30 5.98
N ASP A 99 1.11 -0.68 6.29
CA ASP A 99 1.88 -0.16 7.43
C ASP A 99 2.17 1.34 7.27
N LEU A 100 2.55 1.77 6.06
CA LEU A 100 2.73 3.19 5.73
C LEU A 100 1.41 3.98 5.85
N GLY A 101 0.26 3.33 5.65
CA GLY A 101 -1.04 3.91 5.94
C GLY A 101 -1.24 4.18 7.44
N GLU A 102 -0.78 3.28 8.31
CA GLU A 102 -0.79 3.50 9.77
C GLU A 102 0.15 4.64 10.18
N ASP A 103 1.35 4.68 9.59
CA ASP A 103 2.29 5.77 9.82
C ASP A 103 1.67 7.12 9.43
N PHE A 104 0.96 7.17 8.30
CA PHE A 104 0.23 8.36 7.86
C PHE A 104 -0.81 8.81 8.91
N VAL A 105 -1.62 7.90 9.45
CA VAL A 105 -2.59 8.19 10.52
C VAL A 105 -1.88 8.66 11.78
N THR A 106 -0.81 7.96 12.19
CA THR A 106 -0.01 8.31 13.36
C THR A 106 0.52 9.74 13.27
N GLN A 107 1.06 10.13 12.12
CA GLN A 107 1.54 11.49 11.90
C GLN A 107 0.41 12.53 11.92
N SER A 108 -0.78 12.18 11.44
CA SER A 108 -1.94 13.06 11.44
C SER A 108 -2.45 13.41 12.84
N LEU A 109 -2.18 12.55 13.85
CA LEU A 109 -2.56 12.80 15.25
C LEU A 109 -1.80 13.97 15.88
N TYR A 110 -0.66 14.38 15.31
CA TYR A 110 0.11 15.54 15.76
C TYR A 110 -0.36 16.86 15.12
N LEU A 111 -1.41 16.84 14.30
CA LEU A 111 -1.99 18.06 13.74
C LEU A 111 -2.86 18.77 14.79
N GLU A 112 -2.54 20.02 15.09
CA GLU A 112 -3.39 20.88 15.93
C GLU A 112 -4.70 21.26 15.20
N ASP A 113 -4.63 21.40 13.87
CA ASP A 113 -5.78 21.69 13.01
C ASP A 113 -5.95 20.61 11.93
N PRO A 114 -6.81 19.60 12.15
CA PRO A 114 -7.13 18.58 11.15
C PRO A 114 -7.75 19.16 9.86
N GLN A 115 -8.30 20.37 9.91
CA GLN A 115 -8.86 21.10 8.75
C GLN A 115 -7.79 21.87 7.96
N ASN A 116 -6.50 21.67 8.25
CA ASN A 116 -5.40 22.35 7.57
C ASN A 116 -5.50 22.19 6.04
N LYS A 117 -5.45 23.31 5.32
CA LYS A 117 -5.62 23.42 3.86
C LYS A 117 -4.67 22.57 3.01
N ASN A 118 -3.61 22.01 3.60
CA ASN A 118 -2.68 21.14 2.89
C ASN A 118 -3.12 19.66 2.95
N PHE A 119 -3.97 19.28 3.89
CA PHE A 119 -4.44 17.92 4.08
C PHE A 119 -5.24 17.37 2.89
N PRO A 120 -6.19 18.10 2.27
CA PRO A 120 -6.92 17.64 1.09
C PRO A 120 -6.00 17.28 -0.10
N LYS A 121 -4.80 17.89 -0.16
CA LYS A 121 -3.80 17.57 -1.19
C LYS A 121 -3.12 16.22 -0.93
N LEU A 122 -2.96 15.84 0.33
CA LEU A 122 -2.44 14.51 0.70
C LEU A 122 -3.47 13.43 0.39
N LEU A 123 -4.76 13.68 0.68
CA LEU A 123 -5.85 12.77 0.29
C LEU A 123 -5.85 12.49 -1.20
N SER A 124 -5.70 13.53 -2.04
CA SER A 124 -5.62 13.33 -3.49
C SER A 124 -4.39 12.53 -3.95
N GLN A 125 -3.35 12.42 -3.12
CA GLN A 125 -2.21 11.56 -3.39
C GLN A 125 -2.47 10.12 -2.95
N LEU A 126 -3.21 9.94 -1.87
CA LEU A 126 -3.67 8.62 -1.44
C LEU A 126 -4.63 8.00 -2.47
N ASP A 127 -5.51 8.80 -3.10
CA ASP A 127 -6.34 8.35 -4.23
C ASP A 127 -5.49 7.78 -5.37
N ILE A 128 -4.37 8.44 -5.69
CA ILE A 128 -3.45 7.93 -6.73
C ILE A 128 -2.90 6.56 -6.35
N VAL A 129 -2.56 6.32 -5.09
CA VAL A 129 -2.08 5.00 -4.61
C VAL A 129 -3.18 3.96 -4.74
N ILE A 130 -4.40 4.27 -4.30
CA ILE A 130 -5.57 3.37 -4.36
C ILE A 130 -5.89 2.99 -5.80
N ASP A 131 -5.99 3.98 -6.69
CA ASP A 131 -6.26 3.76 -8.12
C ASP A 131 -5.17 2.89 -8.77
N THR A 132 -3.91 3.11 -8.38
CA THR A 132 -2.78 2.33 -8.91
C THR A 132 -2.80 0.89 -8.38
N LEU A 133 -3.12 0.68 -7.10
CA LEU A 133 -3.26 -0.67 -6.54
C LEU A 133 -4.32 -1.49 -7.28
N ALA A 134 -5.43 -0.88 -7.70
CA ALA A 134 -6.48 -1.57 -8.44
C ALA A 134 -6.01 -2.17 -9.78
N MET A 135 -4.89 -1.70 -10.34
CA MET A 135 -4.33 -2.19 -11.61
C MET A 135 -3.42 -3.42 -11.44
N VAL A 136 -2.92 -3.70 -10.23
CA VAL A 136 -1.85 -4.67 -9.98
C VAL A 136 -2.23 -6.08 -10.44
N GLN A 137 -3.43 -6.55 -10.14
CA GLN A 137 -3.85 -7.90 -10.50
C GLN A 137 -3.96 -8.09 -12.00
N THR A 138 -4.55 -7.12 -12.71
CA THR A 138 -4.65 -7.16 -14.17
C THR A 138 -3.25 -7.18 -14.78
N ALA A 139 -2.35 -6.31 -14.32
CA ALA A 139 -0.97 -6.28 -14.81
C ALA A 139 -0.28 -7.64 -14.62
N LEU A 140 -0.40 -8.24 -13.43
CA LEU A 140 0.27 -9.50 -13.08
C LEU A 140 -0.34 -10.71 -13.85
N PHE A 141 -1.66 -10.88 -13.81
CA PHE A 141 -2.30 -12.11 -14.29
C PHE A 141 -2.58 -12.12 -15.79
N GLU A 142 -2.64 -10.94 -16.41
CA GLU A 142 -2.78 -10.80 -17.87
C GLU A 142 -1.42 -10.54 -18.54
N ASN A 143 -0.32 -10.48 -17.77
CA ASN A 143 1.04 -10.15 -18.22
C ASN A 143 1.06 -8.81 -19.01
N ASP A 144 0.31 -7.81 -18.52
CA ASP A 144 0.23 -6.50 -19.17
C ASP A 144 1.43 -5.62 -18.76
N THR A 145 2.50 -5.73 -19.52
CA THR A 145 3.73 -4.94 -19.32
C THR A 145 3.48 -3.43 -19.38
N GLN A 146 2.54 -2.98 -20.23
CA GLN A 146 2.25 -1.54 -20.32
C GLN A 146 1.56 -1.05 -19.06
N LEU A 147 0.69 -1.84 -18.49
CA LEU A 147 0.04 -1.55 -17.22
C LEU A 147 1.04 -1.57 -16.05
N ALA A 148 1.97 -2.54 -16.03
CA ALA A 148 3.06 -2.60 -15.07
C ALA A 148 3.92 -1.33 -15.12
N ILE A 149 4.33 -0.87 -16.31
CA ILE A 149 5.07 0.39 -16.48
C ILE A 149 4.26 1.60 -15.94
N ASN A 150 2.95 1.62 -16.14
CA ASN A 150 2.09 2.70 -15.64
C ASN A 150 2.02 2.69 -14.11
N ILE A 151 2.01 1.52 -13.48
CA ILE A 151 2.11 1.36 -12.01
C ILE A 151 3.42 2.00 -11.52
N GLY A 152 4.56 1.63 -12.11
CA GLY A 152 5.88 2.15 -11.72
C GLY A 152 6.00 3.68 -11.88
N ARG A 153 5.40 4.27 -12.92
CA ARG A 153 5.38 5.73 -13.14
C ARG A 153 4.68 6.52 -12.03
N THR A 154 3.88 5.86 -11.22
CA THR A 154 3.22 6.48 -10.06
C THR A 154 4.24 6.94 -9.02
N HIS A 155 5.34 6.20 -8.82
CA HIS A 155 6.46 6.61 -7.97
C HIS A 155 6.97 8.01 -8.34
N ASP A 156 7.34 8.26 -9.59
CA ASP A 156 7.84 9.56 -10.06
C ASP A 156 6.83 10.71 -9.81
N ARG A 157 5.55 10.41 -9.92
CA ARG A 157 4.48 11.38 -9.70
C ARG A 157 4.37 11.78 -8.24
N LEU A 158 4.45 10.80 -7.32
CA LEU A 158 4.38 11.01 -5.87
C LEU A 158 5.65 11.69 -5.34
N ASP A 159 6.85 11.26 -5.79
CA ASP A 159 8.13 11.86 -5.44
C ASP A 159 8.18 13.35 -5.80
N ARG A 160 7.77 13.73 -7.03
CA ARG A 160 7.71 15.15 -7.43
C ARG A 160 6.78 15.98 -6.54
N LYS A 161 5.64 15.40 -6.13
CA LYS A 161 4.68 16.08 -5.23
C LYS A 161 5.28 16.25 -3.83
N PHE A 162 5.91 15.21 -3.31
CA PHE A 162 6.60 15.24 -2.01
C PHE A 162 7.71 16.28 -1.98
N ARG A 163 8.65 16.26 -2.93
CA ARG A 163 9.76 17.23 -2.99
C ARG A 163 9.26 18.67 -3.07
N LYS A 164 8.19 18.93 -3.84
CA LYS A 164 7.57 20.27 -3.91
C LYS A 164 7.00 20.71 -2.58
N LEU A 165 6.30 19.82 -1.88
CA LEU A 165 5.71 20.09 -0.57
C LEU A 165 6.80 20.33 0.47
N LEU A 166 7.81 19.45 0.53
CA LEU A 166 8.93 19.55 1.46
C LEU A 166 9.68 20.89 1.31
N LYS A 167 9.98 21.28 0.06
CA LYS A 167 10.62 22.58 -0.23
C LYS A 167 9.79 23.76 0.27
N LYS A 168 8.47 23.71 0.07
CA LYS A 168 7.55 24.74 0.54
C LYS A 168 7.53 24.80 2.07
N ASN A 169 7.36 23.67 2.73
CA ASN A 169 7.28 23.60 4.19
C ASN A 169 8.60 24.05 4.83
N ALA A 170 9.76 23.61 4.29
CA ALA A 170 11.07 24.04 4.78
C ALA A 170 11.28 25.57 4.69
N ALA A 171 10.76 26.22 3.64
CA ALA A 171 10.81 27.67 3.55
C ALA A 171 9.92 28.34 4.60
N SER A 172 8.74 27.80 4.89
CA SER A 172 7.78 28.32 5.87
C SER A 172 8.26 28.14 7.31
N LEU A 173 9.05 27.11 7.63
CA LEU A 173 9.59 26.85 8.99
C LEU A 173 10.46 27.99 9.54
N ARG A 174 10.98 28.88 8.69
CA ARG A 174 11.85 29.97 9.11
C ARG A 174 11.11 31.09 9.85
N ASP A 175 9.82 31.27 9.57
CA ASP A 175 9.05 32.44 9.99
C ASP A 175 7.69 32.06 10.63
N THR A 176 7.52 30.80 11.09
CA THR A 176 6.22 30.33 11.56
C THR A 176 6.26 29.82 13.00
N SER A 177 5.15 30.06 13.72
CA SER A 177 4.81 29.35 14.97
C SER A 177 4.11 28.00 14.70
N ASP A 178 3.87 27.62 13.45
CA ASP A 178 3.11 26.44 13.01
C ASP A 178 4.05 25.27 12.62
N ALA A 179 5.19 25.15 13.28
CA ALA A 179 6.24 24.19 12.93
C ALA A 179 5.75 22.74 13.08
N GLU A 180 4.95 22.44 14.10
CA GLU A 180 4.44 21.10 14.39
C GLU A 180 3.52 20.60 13.26
N ASN A 181 2.56 21.42 12.82
CA ASN A 181 1.70 21.09 11.68
C ASN A 181 2.50 20.91 10.38
N LEU A 182 3.51 21.76 10.12
CA LEU A 182 4.34 21.62 8.92
C LEU A 182 5.17 20.33 8.93
N LEU A 183 5.66 19.90 10.08
CA LEU A 183 6.38 18.64 10.25
C LEU A 183 5.44 17.44 10.08
N SER A 184 4.29 17.44 10.76
CA SER A 184 3.28 16.39 10.65
C SER A 184 2.84 16.18 9.20
N ILE A 185 2.53 17.27 8.47
CA ILE A 185 2.18 17.22 7.05
C ILE A 185 3.35 16.68 6.19
N SER A 186 4.60 17.03 6.54
CA SER A 186 5.77 16.56 5.79
C SER A 186 5.99 15.06 6.00
N PHE A 187 5.83 14.55 7.21
CA PHE A 187 5.95 13.12 7.50
C PHE A 187 4.79 12.31 6.92
N SER A 188 3.55 12.85 6.95
CA SER A 188 2.41 12.23 6.28
C SER A 188 2.65 12.14 4.76
N ALA A 189 3.18 13.20 4.15
CA ALA A 189 3.53 13.18 2.73
C ALA A 189 4.67 12.20 2.40
N TYR A 190 5.62 12.03 3.31
CA TYR A 190 6.69 11.05 3.21
C TYR A 190 6.15 9.62 3.21
N ALA A 191 5.19 9.31 4.09
CA ALA A 191 4.55 7.99 4.09
C ALA A 191 3.92 7.67 2.72
N ILE A 192 3.23 8.62 2.09
CA ILE A 192 2.64 8.43 0.74
C ILE A 192 3.73 8.28 -0.34
N GLU A 193 4.82 9.03 -0.26
CA GLU A 193 5.94 8.88 -1.19
C GLU A 193 6.54 7.48 -1.08
N ARG A 194 6.71 6.94 0.13
CA ARG A 194 7.18 5.56 0.37
C ARG A 194 6.20 4.50 -0.13
N MET A 195 4.88 4.77 -0.14
CA MET A 195 3.92 3.91 -0.84
C MET A 195 4.20 3.89 -2.36
N GLY A 196 4.65 5.02 -2.91
CA GLY A 196 5.11 5.10 -4.31
C GLY A 196 6.30 4.20 -4.59
N ASP A 197 7.29 4.12 -3.69
CA ASP A 197 8.41 3.18 -3.79
C ASP A 197 7.93 1.73 -3.82
N SER A 198 6.97 1.39 -2.96
CA SER A 198 6.38 0.04 -2.94
C SER A 198 5.65 -0.28 -4.26
N LEU A 199 4.95 0.69 -4.86
CA LEU A 199 4.33 0.52 -6.18
C LEU A 199 5.38 0.33 -7.29
N LEU A 200 6.55 0.98 -7.20
CA LEU A 200 7.66 0.74 -8.12
C LEU A 200 8.18 -0.70 -7.97
N ASN A 201 8.43 -1.16 -6.74
CA ASN A 201 8.87 -2.55 -6.49
C ASN A 201 7.85 -3.58 -7.02
N ILE A 202 6.54 -3.32 -6.85
CA ILE A 202 5.47 -4.14 -7.43
C ILE A 202 5.58 -4.18 -8.96
N SER A 203 5.77 -3.03 -9.58
CA SER A 203 5.91 -2.90 -11.04
C SER A 203 7.12 -3.65 -11.59
N GLU A 204 8.23 -3.66 -10.86
CA GLU A 204 9.47 -4.36 -11.22
C GLU A 204 9.35 -5.89 -11.03
N ALA A 205 8.44 -6.33 -10.16
CA ALA A 205 8.19 -7.76 -9.92
C ALA A 205 7.26 -8.39 -10.97
N ILE A 206 6.40 -7.58 -11.64
CA ILE A 206 5.49 -7.99 -12.72
C ILE A 206 6.26 -8.14 -14.03
#